data_c8565bd538757c7e59cfa79a51a046e7
#
_entry.id   c8565bd538757c7e59cfa79a51a046e7
#
_cell.length_a   1.000
_cell.length_b   1.000
_cell.length_c   1.000
_cell.angle_alpha   90.00
_cell.angle_beta   90.00
_cell.angle_gamma   90.00
#
_symmetry.space_group_name_H-M   'P 1'
#
loop_
_entity.id
_entity.type
_entity.pdbx_description
1 polymer ?
#
loop_
_entity_poly.entity_id
_entity_poly.type
_entity_poly.pdbx_seq_one_letter_code
_entity_poly.pdbx_strand_id
1 'polypeptide(L)'
;LPRVINYLPPDITHDISHAIIRAGIAGVLRIGMDYPAEVFGIRFRNPLGLGAGIDKDGLLINGLVRSGMGFVTIGSVTLKPRRGNPRPRIVKYPGLKAMVNAMGLPSRGFADFITRLGKVVDLASRFGVRVIVSLAGFSLEEFLVMLSRLRGFGIDAVEVNISSPTYRGSWLNDINRLGDLLRAIEGFDKPLFIKVPLGAGVDFYRWITEAAERYGYGLTIANTLPIKEPRISVGYGGLSGYPIYPLVRALIRKVRTWGFGGPIIGIGGVFHGWQVAELLKSGANLVGVVTAFAFEGPIVFTRLLREFYAYLSQITL
;
A
#
# COMPACT_ATOMS: atom_id res chain seq x y z
N LEU A 1 -25.26 -5.70 6.20
CA LEU A 1 -24.05 -5.76 7.04
C LEU A 1 -23.22 -4.47 7.05
N PRO A 2 -22.91 -3.76 5.92
CA PRO A 2 -22.01 -2.59 5.97
C PRO A 2 -22.54 -1.40 6.79
N ARG A 3 -23.87 -1.22 6.92
CA ARG A 3 -24.44 -0.07 7.64
C ARG A 3 -24.39 -0.22 9.16
N VAL A 4 -24.57 -1.41 9.68
CA VAL A 4 -24.56 -1.67 11.14
C VAL A 4 -23.14 -1.67 11.72
N ILE A 5 -22.18 -2.20 10.96
CA ILE A 5 -20.77 -2.27 11.38
C ILE A 5 -20.15 -0.87 11.56
N ASN A 6 -20.65 0.13 10.85
CA ASN A 6 -20.10 1.50 10.94
C ASN A 6 -20.45 2.22 12.27
N TYR A 7 -21.36 1.71 13.07
CA TYR A 7 -21.69 2.25 14.40
C TYR A 7 -20.82 1.67 15.54
N LEU A 8 -20.06 0.61 15.26
CA LEU A 8 -19.13 0.05 16.24
C LEU A 8 -17.82 0.86 16.28
N PRO A 9 -17.09 0.83 17.43
CA PRO A 9 -15.77 1.44 17.50
C PRO A 9 -14.87 0.98 16.35
N PRO A 10 -14.10 1.90 15.71
CA PRO A 10 -13.33 1.59 14.50
C PRO A 10 -12.36 0.44 14.63
N ASP A 11 -11.74 0.24 15.79
CA ASP A 11 -10.84 -0.88 16.06
C ASP A 11 -11.60 -2.22 16.07
N ILE A 12 -12.84 -2.27 16.59
CA ILE A 12 -13.70 -3.47 16.60
C ILE A 12 -14.21 -3.75 15.18
N THR A 13 -14.63 -2.73 14.46
CA THR A 13 -15.05 -2.84 13.05
C THR A 13 -13.92 -3.43 12.20
N HIS A 14 -12.69 -2.99 12.43
CA HIS A 14 -11.51 -3.52 11.75
C HIS A 14 -11.35 -5.03 12.02
N ASP A 15 -11.40 -5.46 13.27
CA ASP A 15 -11.22 -6.87 13.64
C ASP A 15 -12.33 -7.77 13.06
N ILE A 16 -13.60 -7.34 13.13
CA ILE A 16 -14.75 -8.07 12.56
C ILE A 16 -14.63 -8.16 11.04
N SER A 17 -14.29 -7.06 10.36
CA SER A 17 -14.13 -7.05 8.90
C SER A 17 -13.00 -8.01 8.46
N HIS A 18 -11.90 -8.04 9.17
CA HIS A 18 -10.80 -8.98 8.94
C HIS A 18 -11.25 -10.44 9.11
N ALA A 19 -12.04 -10.75 10.14
CA ALA A 19 -12.56 -12.10 10.35
C ALA A 19 -13.47 -12.56 9.19
N ILE A 20 -14.37 -11.69 8.73
CA ILE A 20 -15.30 -11.95 7.60
C ILE A 20 -14.52 -12.18 6.30
N ILE A 21 -13.54 -11.33 6.01
CA ILE A 21 -12.71 -11.44 4.79
C ILE A 21 -11.88 -12.73 4.85
N ARG A 22 -11.27 -13.02 6.00
CA ARG A 22 -10.49 -14.23 6.22
C ARG A 22 -11.30 -15.51 6.00
N ALA A 23 -12.58 -15.52 6.40
CA ALA A 23 -13.50 -16.63 6.18
C ALA A 23 -13.90 -16.81 4.70
N GLY A 24 -13.47 -15.90 3.79
CA GLY A 24 -13.81 -15.97 2.36
C GLY A 24 -15.27 -15.63 2.03
N ILE A 25 -16.03 -15.14 3.00
CA ILE A 25 -17.46 -14.82 2.87
C ILE A 25 -17.68 -13.60 1.96
N ALA A 26 -16.65 -12.79 1.76
CA ALA A 26 -16.68 -11.59 0.92
C ALA A 26 -16.50 -11.88 -0.59
N GLY A 27 -17.00 -13.02 -1.09
CA GLY A 27 -16.93 -13.39 -2.50
C GLY A 27 -17.56 -12.34 -3.39
N VAL A 28 -16.75 -11.62 -4.17
CA VAL A 28 -17.22 -10.64 -5.16
C VAL A 28 -17.08 -11.25 -6.53
N LEU A 29 -18.10 -11.06 -7.37
CA LEU A 29 -18.11 -11.55 -8.75
C LEU A 29 -16.94 -10.93 -9.54
N ARG A 30 -16.16 -11.79 -10.17
CA ARG A 30 -15.10 -11.41 -11.09
C ARG A 30 -15.69 -10.69 -12.29
N ILE A 31 -15.29 -9.44 -12.51
CA ILE A 31 -15.57 -8.73 -13.76
C ILE A 31 -14.40 -9.00 -14.68
N GLY A 32 -14.69 -9.57 -15.84
CA GLY A 32 -13.70 -9.89 -16.87
C GLY A 32 -13.26 -8.65 -17.67
N MET A 33 -12.79 -7.62 -16.96
CA MET A 33 -12.24 -6.40 -17.57
C MET A 33 -10.75 -6.37 -17.29
N ASP A 34 -9.94 -6.63 -18.30
CA ASP A 34 -8.50 -6.55 -18.24
C ASP A 34 -8.02 -5.24 -18.91
N TYR A 35 -7.31 -4.42 -18.17
CA TYR A 35 -6.57 -3.25 -18.65
C TYR A 35 -5.11 -3.45 -18.27
N PRO A 36 -4.36 -4.24 -19.05
CA PRO A 36 -3.04 -4.67 -18.64
C PRO A 36 -2.10 -3.48 -18.45
N ALA A 37 -1.32 -3.55 -17.39
CA ALA A 37 -0.20 -2.67 -17.13
C ALA A 37 1.08 -3.51 -17.05
N GLU A 38 2.19 -2.94 -17.47
CA GLU A 38 3.51 -3.56 -17.33
C GLU A 38 4.41 -2.70 -16.47
N VAL A 39 5.05 -3.32 -15.48
CA VAL A 39 5.93 -2.65 -14.51
C VAL A 39 7.10 -3.57 -14.21
N PHE A 40 8.33 -3.10 -14.43
CA PHE A 40 9.54 -3.92 -14.30
C PHE A 40 9.50 -5.23 -15.10
N GLY A 41 8.88 -5.21 -16.29
CA GLY A 41 8.67 -6.41 -17.12
C GLY A 41 7.59 -7.37 -16.56
N ILE A 42 6.94 -7.04 -15.47
CA ILE A 42 5.87 -7.83 -14.85
C ILE A 42 4.52 -7.35 -15.39
N ARG A 43 3.75 -8.26 -15.96
CA ARG A 43 2.41 -7.96 -16.45
C ARG A 43 1.37 -8.06 -15.32
N PHE A 44 0.66 -6.97 -15.09
CA PHE A 44 -0.52 -6.88 -14.23
C PHE A 44 -1.78 -6.92 -15.09
N ARG A 45 -2.81 -7.63 -14.66
CA ARG A 45 -4.08 -7.71 -15.40
C ARG A 45 -4.81 -6.37 -15.48
N ASN A 46 -4.65 -5.53 -14.46
CA ASN A 46 -5.08 -4.12 -14.42
C ASN A 46 -4.21 -3.36 -13.40
N PRO A 47 -4.18 -2.01 -13.46
CA PRO A 47 -3.31 -1.21 -12.61
C PRO A 47 -3.82 -1.02 -11.18
N LEU A 48 -5.01 -1.53 -10.82
CA LEU A 48 -5.64 -1.29 -9.52
C LEU A 48 -5.33 -2.42 -8.54
N GLY A 49 -4.92 -2.08 -7.32
CA GLY A 49 -4.63 -3.08 -6.30
C GLY A 49 -4.80 -2.61 -4.86
N LEU A 50 -4.61 -3.53 -3.94
CA LEU A 50 -4.65 -3.25 -2.51
C LEU A 50 -3.27 -2.79 -2.04
N GLY A 51 -3.22 -1.60 -1.40
CA GLY A 51 -2.00 -1.11 -0.77
C GLY A 51 -1.76 -1.73 0.61
N ALA A 52 -0.50 -1.64 1.08
CA ALA A 52 -0.10 -2.15 2.40
C ALA A 52 -0.92 -1.54 3.55
N GLY A 53 -1.09 -2.31 4.61
CA GLY A 53 -1.77 -1.91 5.85
C GLY A 53 -3.08 -2.64 6.14
N ILE A 54 -3.71 -3.26 5.16
CA ILE A 54 -4.93 -4.08 5.32
C ILE A 54 -4.55 -5.53 5.63
N ASP A 55 -3.97 -6.25 4.69
CA ASP A 55 -3.47 -7.60 4.95
C ASP A 55 -2.01 -7.54 5.41
N LYS A 56 -1.80 -7.47 6.73
CA LYS A 56 -0.46 -7.30 7.29
C LYS A 56 0.36 -8.58 7.34
N ASP A 57 -0.32 -9.72 7.39
CA ASP A 57 0.32 -10.99 7.67
C ASP A 57 -0.05 -12.09 6.64
N GLY A 58 -0.69 -11.73 5.51
CA GLY A 58 -1.10 -12.67 4.46
C GLY A 58 -2.28 -13.56 4.85
N LEU A 59 -3.12 -13.11 5.78
CA LEU A 59 -4.23 -13.90 6.30
C LEU A 59 -5.56 -13.65 5.58
N LEU A 60 -5.65 -12.57 4.78
CA LEU A 60 -6.89 -12.15 4.13
C LEU A 60 -6.96 -12.57 2.66
N ILE A 61 -5.89 -13.13 2.13
CA ILE A 61 -5.74 -13.39 0.69
C ILE A 61 -6.92 -14.20 0.10
N ASN A 62 -7.48 -15.16 0.84
CA ASN A 62 -8.63 -15.97 0.39
C ASN A 62 -9.86 -15.13 0.03
N GLY A 63 -10.14 -14.09 0.81
CA GLY A 63 -11.27 -13.19 0.56
C GLY A 63 -10.94 -12.04 -0.41
N LEU A 64 -9.66 -11.84 -0.73
CA LEU A 64 -9.19 -10.71 -1.54
C LEU A 64 -9.05 -11.05 -3.02
N VAL A 65 -8.50 -12.23 -3.36
CA VAL A 65 -8.12 -12.58 -4.74
C VAL A 65 -9.26 -12.55 -5.76
N ARG A 66 -10.50 -12.69 -5.30
CA ARG A 66 -11.70 -12.68 -6.17
C ARG A 66 -12.28 -11.29 -6.42
N SER A 67 -11.72 -10.25 -5.82
CA SER A 67 -12.26 -8.87 -5.91
C SER A 67 -12.00 -8.17 -7.24
N GLY A 68 -11.19 -8.75 -8.13
CA GLY A 68 -10.84 -8.18 -9.43
C GLY A 68 -9.57 -7.35 -9.45
N MET A 69 -8.90 -7.14 -8.31
CA MET A 69 -7.65 -6.39 -8.25
C MET A 69 -6.54 -7.03 -9.08
N GLY A 70 -5.62 -6.21 -9.61
CA GLY A 70 -4.44 -6.65 -10.35
C GLY A 70 -3.26 -7.02 -9.44
N PHE A 71 -3.18 -6.43 -8.24
CA PHE A 71 -2.13 -6.71 -7.26
C PHE A 71 -2.61 -6.54 -5.81
N VAL A 72 -1.87 -7.16 -4.91
CA VAL A 72 -2.03 -6.99 -3.46
C VAL A 72 -0.67 -6.69 -2.84
N THR A 73 -0.60 -5.65 -1.99
CA THR A 73 0.57 -5.39 -1.16
C THR A 73 0.30 -5.88 0.25
N ILE A 74 1.01 -6.92 0.65
CA ILE A 74 0.90 -7.55 1.97
C ILE A 74 1.93 -6.93 2.91
N GLY A 75 1.52 -6.55 4.10
CA GLY A 75 2.40 -5.93 5.10
C GLY A 75 1.87 -4.58 5.60
N SER A 76 2.73 -3.75 6.22
CA SER A 76 4.17 -3.98 6.31
C SER A 76 4.50 -5.00 7.38
N VAL A 77 5.31 -5.98 7.00
CA VAL A 77 5.83 -7.02 7.91
C VAL A 77 7.09 -6.50 8.59
N THR A 78 7.24 -6.76 9.88
CA THR A 78 8.46 -6.45 10.64
C THR A 78 9.25 -7.71 10.99
N LEU A 79 10.56 -7.62 11.17
CA LEU A 79 11.39 -8.78 11.48
C LEU A 79 10.91 -9.47 12.76
N LYS A 80 10.72 -8.71 13.84
CA LYS A 80 10.20 -9.20 15.13
C LYS A 80 8.69 -8.96 15.24
N PRO A 81 7.94 -9.79 15.99
CA PRO A 81 6.53 -9.53 16.27
C PRO A 81 6.31 -8.19 16.98
N ARG A 82 5.23 -7.49 16.64
CA ARG A 82 4.85 -6.20 17.22
C ARG A 82 3.35 -6.13 17.51
N ARG A 83 3.01 -5.64 18.68
CA ARG A 83 1.60 -5.41 19.08
C ARG A 83 1.00 -4.16 18.44
N GLY A 84 1.86 -3.23 17.99
CA GLY A 84 1.46 -1.89 17.56
C GLY A 84 1.19 -0.96 18.75
N ASN A 85 0.60 0.21 18.48
CA ASN A 85 0.26 1.18 19.50
C ASN A 85 -0.95 0.72 20.33
N PRO A 86 -1.18 1.25 21.56
CA PRO A 86 -2.42 1.06 22.32
C PRO A 86 -3.65 1.52 21.52
N ARG A 87 -4.83 0.99 21.86
CA ARG A 87 -6.12 1.48 21.36
C ARG A 87 -6.61 2.67 22.20
N PRO A 88 -7.41 3.60 21.60
CA PRO A 88 -7.84 3.66 20.21
C PRO A 88 -6.72 4.12 19.28
N ARG A 89 -6.62 3.51 18.11
CA ARG A 89 -5.60 3.80 17.09
C ARG A 89 -6.16 4.08 15.70
N ILE A 90 -7.48 4.14 15.60
CA ILE A 90 -8.20 4.49 14.37
C ILE A 90 -9.33 5.45 14.70
N VAL A 91 -9.41 6.55 13.95
CA VAL A 91 -10.54 7.48 13.97
C VAL A 91 -11.06 7.63 12.54
N LYS A 92 -12.36 7.40 12.32
CA LYS A 92 -13.02 7.56 11.01
C LYS A 92 -13.77 8.89 10.95
N TYR A 93 -13.74 9.50 9.77
CA TYR A 93 -14.50 10.70 9.40
C TYR A 93 -15.33 10.37 8.14
N PRO A 94 -16.50 9.69 8.30
CA PRO A 94 -17.26 9.19 7.15
C PRO A 94 -17.68 10.28 6.18
N GLY A 95 -18.13 11.45 6.66
CA GLY A 95 -18.52 12.59 5.83
C GLY A 95 -17.40 13.14 4.95
N LEU A 96 -16.14 12.95 5.36
CA LEU A 96 -14.95 13.35 4.59
C LEU A 96 -14.34 12.19 3.79
N LYS A 97 -14.90 10.99 3.87
CA LYS A 97 -14.28 9.76 3.33
C LYS A 97 -12.81 9.64 3.78
N ALA A 98 -12.55 9.94 5.06
CA ALA A 98 -11.22 10.04 5.62
C ALA A 98 -11.07 9.18 6.88
N MET A 99 -9.82 8.85 7.20
CA MET A 99 -9.45 8.10 8.38
C MET A 99 -8.09 8.60 8.89
N VAL A 100 -7.96 8.69 10.21
CA VAL A 100 -6.66 8.90 10.86
C VAL A 100 -6.30 7.62 11.59
N ASN A 101 -5.07 7.15 11.41
CA ASN A 101 -4.61 5.96 12.12
C ASN A 101 -3.20 6.11 12.66
N ALA A 102 -2.95 5.44 13.78
CA ALA A 102 -1.64 5.28 14.38
C ALA A 102 -1.47 3.81 14.79
N MET A 103 -1.39 2.92 13.81
CA MET A 103 -1.34 1.47 14.06
C MET A 103 -0.07 1.03 14.79
N GLY A 104 1.08 1.70 14.57
CA GLY A 104 2.35 1.35 15.21
C GLY A 104 2.98 0.06 14.65
N LEU A 105 2.71 -0.26 13.39
CA LEU A 105 3.23 -1.44 12.68
C LEU A 105 2.93 -2.77 13.41
N PRO A 106 1.66 -3.09 13.76
CA PRO A 106 1.36 -4.41 14.29
C PRO A 106 1.66 -5.48 13.24
N SER A 107 2.39 -6.52 13.65
CA SER A 107 2.81 -7.63 12.79
C SER A 107 3.05 -8.87 13.64
N ARG A 108 2.75 -10.05 13.10
CA ARG A 108 3.08 -11.33 13.73
C ARG A 108 4.57 -11.67 13.63
N GLY A 109 5.32 -10.85 12.90
CA GLY A 109 6.74 -11.02 12.65
C GLY A 109 7.02 -11.83 11.39
N PHE A 110 8.23 -11.61 10.86
CA PHE A 110 8.64 -12.18 9.58
C PHE A 110 8.71 -13.72 9.61
N ALA A 111 9.13 -14.31 10.72
CA ALA A 111 9.23 -15.75 10.87
C ALA A 111 7.86 -16.45 10.76
N ASP A 112 6.79 -15.85 11.32
CA ASP A 112 5.43 -16.34 11.19
C ASP A 112 4.87 -16.08 9.78
N PHE A 113 5.13 -14.90 9.21
CA PHE A 113 4.68 -14.52 7.87
C PHE A 113 5.20 -15.46 6.78
N ILE A 114 6.50 -15.78 6.81
CA ILE A 114 7.15 -16.57 5.75
C ILE A 114 6.62 -18.00 5.66
N THR A 115 6.08 -18.56 6.74
CA THR A 115 5.48 -19.90 6.75
C THR A 115 4.24 -20.03 5.86
N ARG A 116 3.59 -18.90 5.56
CA ARG A 116 2.38 -18.82 4.74
C ARG A 116 2.62 -18.30 3.33
N LEU A 117 3.76 -17.63 3.12
CA LEU A 117 3.99 -16.84 1.91
C LEU A 117 3.85 -17.67 0.63
N GLY A 118 4.36 -18.91 0.60
CA GLY A 118 4.21 -19.78 -0.55
C GLY A 118 2.73 -20.03 -0.92
N LYS A 119 1.90 -20.37 0.07
CA LYS A 119 0.45 -20.57 -0.15
C LYS A 119 -0.26 -19.29 -0.61
N VAL A 120 0.17 -18.15 -0.10
CA VAL A 120 -0.36 -16.84 -0.48
C VAL A 120 -0.07 -16.56 -1.96
N VAL A 121 1.18 -16.74 -2.38
CA VAL A 121 1.63 -16.54 -3.76
C VAL A 121 0.91 -17.50 -4.70
N ASP A 122 0.85 -18.79 -4.38
CA ASP A 122 0.17 -19.80 -5.18
C ASP A 122 -1.30 -19.45 -5.40
N LEU A 123 -1.98 -19.03 -4.33
CA LEU A 123 -3.38 -18.66 -4.43
C LEU A 123 -3.58 -17.38 -5.26
N ALA A 124 -2.77 -16.35 -5.04
CA ALA A 124 -2.84 -15.10 -5.79
C ALA A 124 -2.60 -15.35 -7.29
N SER A 125 -1.59 -16.15 -7.63
CA SER A 125 -1.24 -16.52 -9.00
C SER A 125 -2.40 -17.19 -9.74
N ARG A 126 -3.12 -18.14 -9.11
CA ARG A 126 -4.30 -18.80 -9.69
C ARG A 126 -5.40 -17.83 -10.10
N PHE A 127 -5.45 -16.65 -9.48
CA PHE A 127 -6.42 -15.59 -9.79
C PHE A 127 -5.82 -14.46 -10.63
N GLY A 128 -4.57 -14.56 -11.06
CA GLY A 128 -3.86 -13.54 -11.84
C GLY A 128 -3.60 -12.26 -11.03
N VAL A 129 -3.49 -12.36 -9.71
CA VAL A 129 -3.17 -11.25 -8.80
C VAL A 129 -1.67 -11.28 -8.49
N ARG A 130 -0.98 -10.17 -8.67
CA ARG A 130 0.44 -10.02 -8.33
C ARG A 130 0.63 -9.74 -6.85
N VAL A 131 1.68 -10.28 -6.27
CA VAL A 131 1.99 -10.16 -4.84
C VAL A 131 3.20 -9.26 -4.62
N ILE A 132 2.98 -8.16 -3.93
CA ILE A 132 4.02 -7.26 -3.44
C ILE A 132 4.12 -7.46 -1.92
N VAL A 133 5.32 -7.65 -1.39
CA VAL A 133 5.55 -7.76 0.07
C VAL A 133 6.10 -6.45 0.60
N SER A 134 5.37 -5.79 1.50
CA SER A 134 5.83 -4.58 2.18
C SER A 134 6.60 -4.95 3.45
N LEU A 135 7.84 -4.48 3.54
CA LEU A 135 8.71 -4.67 4.70
C LEU A 135 8.89 -3.36 5.46
N ALA A 136 8.95 -3.43 6.79
CA ALA A 136 9.34 -2.33 7.65
C ALA A 136 10.42 -2.80 8.63
N GLY A 137 11.63 -2.28 8.46
CA GLY A 137 12.80 -2.59 9.30
C GLY A 137 13.24 -1.37 10.12
N PHE A 138 13.77 -1.64 11.30
CA PHE A 138 14.23 -0.63 12.26
C PHE A 138 15.75 -0.42 12.19
N SER A 139 16.43 -1.28 11.47
CA SER A 139 17.84 -1.14 11.12
C SER A 139 18.07 -1.67 9.71
N LEU A 140 19.26 -1.39 9.17
CA LEU A 140 19.74 -1.94 7.90
C LEU A 140 19.71 -3.47 7.93
N GLU A 141 20.23 -4.06 9.01
CA GLU A 141 20.32 -5.50 9.19
C GLU A 141 18.96 -6.17 9.15
N GLU A 142 17.92 -5.55 9.75
CA GLU A 142 16.57 -6.09 9.71
C GLU A 142 16.02 -6.19 8.27
N PHE A 143 16.27 -5.18 7.43
CA PHE A 143 15.90 -5.25 6.02
C PHE A 143 16.68 -6.33 5.28
N LEU A 144 18.02 -6.38 5.47
CA LEU A 144 18.85 -7.37 4.79
C LEU A 144 18.47 -8.81 5.17
N VAL A 145 18.19 -9.08 6.44
CA VAL A 145 17.71 -10.39 6.91
C VAL A 145 16.36 -10.75 6.27
N MET A 146 15.41 -9.83 6.24
CA MET A 146 14.10 -10.10 5.63
C MET A 146 14.20 -10.30 4.12
N LEU A 147 14.96 -9.45 3.43
CA LEU A 147 15.17 -9.55 1.98
C LEU A 147 15.86 -10.86 1.60
N SER A 148 16.96 -11.23 2.29
CA SER A 148 17.67 -12.48 2.01
C SER A 148 16.75 -13.71 2.09
N ARG A 149 15.82 -13.72 3.03
CA ARG A 149 14.88 -14.84 3.23
C ARG A 149 13.66 -14.81 2.29
N LEU A 150 13.41 -13.69 1.60
CA LEU A 150 12.38 -13.62 0.55
C LEU A 150 12.84 -14.19 -0.78
N ARG A 151 14.17 -14.35 -0.97
CA ARG A 151 14.70 -15.00 -2.17
C ARG A 151 14.11 -16.40 -2.33
N GLY A 152 13.79 -16.76 -3.55
CA GLY A 152 13.18 -18.07 -3.88
C GLY A 152 11.65 -18.13 -3.69
N PHE A 153 11.01 -17.15 -3.06
CA PHE A 153 9.55 -17.06 -3.08
C PHE A 153 9.08 -16.42 -4.39
N GLY A 154 7.95 -16.91 -4.93
CA GLY A 154 7.35 -16.41 -6.18
C GLY A 154 6.64 -15.07 -6.06
N ILE A 155 7.11 -14.17 -5.18
CA ILE A 155 6.61 -12.79 -5.09
C ILE A 155 7.03 -11.99 -6.30
N ASP A 156 6.23 -10.98 -6.67
CA ASP A 156 6.50 -10.16 -7.85
C ASP A 156 7.38 -8.93 -7.54
N ALA A 157 7.27 -8.34 -6.36
CA ALA A 157 8.07 -7.20 -5.93
C ALA A 157 8.12 -7.06 -4.40
N VAL A 158 9.00 -6.20 -3.91
CA VAL A 158 9.06 -5.80 -2.49
C VAL A 158 8.87 -4.30 -2.36
N GLU A 159 8.05 -3.88 -1.39
CA GLU A 159 7.93 -2.49 -0.96
C GLU A 159 8.76 -2.27 0.32
N VAL A 160 9.78 -1.42 0.26
CA VAL A 160 10.60 -0.99 1.39
C VAL A 160 9.92 0.21 2.03
N ASN A 161 9.26 -0.01 3.18
CA ASN A 161 8.50 1.03 3.87
C ASN A 161 9.38 1.81 4.85
N ILE A 162 9.87 2.98 4.40
CA ILE A 162 10.66 3.92 5.22
C ILE A 162 9.81 5.02 5.85
N SER A 163 8.49 5.01 5.63
CA SER A 163 7.62 6.19 5.75
C SER A 163 6.61 6.13 6.89
N SER A 164 6.72 5.18 7.84
CA SER A 164 5.73 5.05 8.91
C SER A 164 5.75 6.28 9.85
N PRO A 165 4.66 7.08 9.93
CA PRO A 165 4.63 8.31 10.73
C PRO A 165 4.63 8.06 12.25
N THR A 166 4.33 6.84 12.68
CA THR A 166 4.30 6.45 14.11
C THR A 166 5.61 5.84 14.59
N TYR A 167 6.65 5.95 13.76
CA TYR A 167 7.95 5.37 14.01
C TYR A 167 8.94 6.39 14.61
N ARG A 168 9.20 6.29 15.91
CA ARG A 168 10.26 7.07 16.57
C ARG A 168 11.63 6.50 16.14
N GLY A 169 12.49 7.31 15.54
CA GLY A 169 13.76 6.87 14.93
C GLY A 169 13.63 6.63 13.42
N SER A 170 12.73 7.37 12.81
CA SER A 170 12.43 7.35 11.37
C SER A 170 13.69 7.41 10.51
N TRP A 171 13.72 6.63 9.44
CA TRP A 171 14.67 6.73 8.34
C TRP A 171 14.74 8.14 7.75
N LEU A 172 13.69 8.94 7.95
CA LEU A 172 13.60 10.32 7.47
C LEU A 172 14.43 11.32 8.25
N ASN A 173 14.90 10.95 9.45
CA ASN A 173 15.69 11.82 10.30
C ASN A 173 17.20 11.76 10.00
N ASP A 174 17.63 10.77 9.20
CA ASP A 174 19.02 10.54 8.85
C ASP A 174 19.11 10.07 7.39
N ILE A 175 19.39 11.02 6.52
CA ILE A 175 19.49 10.80 5.07
C ILE A 175 20.69 9.94 4.69
N ASN A 176 21.78 9.99 5.47
CA ASN A 176 22.97 9.17 5.23
C ASN A 176 22.65 7.70 5.51
N ARG A 177 22.02 7.43 6.66
CA ARG A 177 21.56 6.10 7.02
C ARG A 177 20.55 5.54 6.00
N LEU A 178 19.66 6.38 5.48
CA LEU A 178 18.75 5.99 4.42
C LEU A 178 19.52 5.69 3.11
N GLY A 179 20.54 6.48 2.79
CA GLY A 179 21.41 6.24 1.64
C GLY A 179 22.17 4.91 1.75
N ASP A 180 22.66 4.57 2.93
CA ASP A 180 23.30 3.28 3.19
C ASP A 180 22.33 2.11 3.02
N LEU A 181 21.08 2.25 3.47
CA LEU A 181 20.05 1.25 3.23
C LEU A 181 19.82 1.05 1.72
N LEU A 182 19.59 2.13 0.97
CA LEU A 182 19.31 2.05 -0.47
C LEU A 182 20.47 1.41 -1.24
N ARG A 183 21.71 1.73 -0.87
CA ARG A 183 22.91 1.11 -1.46
C ARG A 183 23.01 -0.37 -1.11
N ALA A 184 22.74 -0.75 0.13
CA ALA A 184 22.90 -2.12 0.60
C ALA A 184 21.86 -3.10 0.06
N ILE A 185 20.71 -2.61 -0.37
CA ILE A 185 19.65 -3.44 -0.99
C ILE A 185 19.73 -3.48 -2.52
N GLU A 186 20.72 -2.78 -3.10
CA GLU A 186 21.01 -2.84 -4.53
C GLU A 186 21.29 -4.28 -4.98
N GLY A 187 20.85 -4.64 -6.16
CA GLY A 187 21.05 -6.00 -6.70
C GLY A 187 20.18 -7.09 -6.03
N PHE A 188 19.16 -6.71 -5.27
CA PHE A 188 18.14 -7.69 -4.87
C PHE A 188 17.44 -8.26 -6.11
N ASP A 189 17.16 -9.58 -6.10
CA ASP A 189 16.68 -10.33 -7.26
C ASP A 189 15.23 -10.05 -7.69
N LYS A 190 14.51 -9.20 -6.93
CA LYS A 190 13.14 -8.76 -7.28
C LYS A 190 13.07 -7.24 -7.34
N PRO A 191 12.15 -6.68 -8.13
CA PRO A 191 11.87 -5.25 -8.14
C PRO A 191 11.60 -4.68 -6.75
N LEU A 192 12.21 -3.52 -6.45
CA LEU A 192 12.02 -2.82 -5.20
C LEU A 192 11.24 -1.52 -5.41
N PHE A 193 10.27 -1.26 -4.57
CA PHE A 193 9.58 0.02 -4.45
C PHE A 193 9.91 0.67 -3.12
N ILE A 194 10.32 1.93 -3.13
CA ILE A 194 10.54 2.69 -1.91
C ILE A 194 9.28 3.48 -1.58
N LYS A 195 8.65 3.17 -0.45
CA LYS A 195 7.44 3.89 -0.01
C LYS A 195 7.81 5.14 0.75
N VAL A 196 7.43 6.28 0.17
CA VAL A 196 7.75 7.61 0.72
C VAL A 196 6.63 8.15 1.61
N PRO A 197 6.95 9.02 2.60
CA PRO A 197 5.95 9.73 3.39
C PRO A 197 5.17 10.72 2.54
N LEU A 198 4.03 11.21 3.04
CA LEU A 198 3.39 12.41 2.56
C LEU A 198 3.69 13.56 3.55
N GLY A 199 3.96 14.76 3.03
CA GLY A 199 4.26 15.94 3.86
C GLY A 199 5.74 16.11 4.24
N ALA A 200 6.66 15.39 3.59
CA ALA A 200 8.10 15.68 3.71
C ALA A 200 8.49 16.94 2.91
N GLY A 201 9.68 17.47 3.19
CA GLY A 201 10.24 18.60 2.46
C GLY A 201 10.56 18.27 1.00
N VAL A 202 10.60 19.31 0.16
CA VAL A 202 10.90 19.18 -1.28
C VAL A 202 12.28 18.55 -1.50
N ASP A 203 13.27 18.92 -0.70
CA ASP A 203 14.64 18.41 -0.83
C ASP A 203 14.71 16.91 -0.57
N PHE A 204 13.95 16.41 0.42
CA PHE A 204 13.82 14.97 0.63
C PHE A 204 13.25 14.26 -0.60
N TYR A 205 12.18 14.82 -1.21
CA TYR A 205 11.58 14.20 -2.38
C TYR A 205 12.51 14.24 -3.60
N ARG A 206 13.28 15.30 -3.80
CA ARG A 206 14.30 15.36 -4.86
C ARG A 206 15.35 14.29 -4.63
N TRP A 207 15.92 14.25 -3.45
CA TRP A 207 16.96 13.30 -3.09
C TRP A 207 16.51 11.83 -3.26
N ILE A 208 15.31 11.48 -2.74
CA ILE A 208 14.82 10.10 -2.86
C ILE A 208 14.47 9.73 -4.31
N THR A 209 14.03 10.70 -5.10
CA THR A 209 13.78 10.51 -6.54
C THR A 209 15.07 10.21 -7.29
N GLU A 210 16.13 10.99 -7.05
CA GLU A 210 17.44 10.79 -7.64
C GLU A 210 18.07 9.47 -7.21
N ALA A 211 17.95 9.12 -5.93
CA ALA A 211 18.43 7.84 -5.41
C ALA A 211 17.66 6.66 -6.02
N ALA A 212 16.33 6.73 -6.11
CA ALA A 212 15.51 5.68 -6.72
C ALA A 212 15.85 5.49 -8.21
N GLU A 213 16.04 6.58 -8.96
CA GLU A 213 16.48 6.52 -10.36
C GLU A 213 17.85 5.85 -10.48
N ARG A 214 18.83 6.26 -9.66
CA ARG A 214 20.19 5.72 -9.66
C ARG A 214 20.25 4.22 -9.44
N TYR A 215 19.45 3.70 -8.51
CA TYR A 215 19.45 2.28 -8.14
C TYR A 215 18.39 1.46 -8.89
N GLY A 216 17.64 2.05 -9.82
CA GLY A 216 16.59 1.36 -10.58
C GLY A 216 15.39 0.95 -9.72
N TYR A 217 15.07 1.70 -8.64
CA TYR A 217 13.92 1.43 -7.80
C TYR A 217 12.66 2.11 -8.32
N GLY A 218 11.49 1.52 -8.03
CA GLY A 218 10.22 2.21 -8.12
C GLY A 218 9.91 3.03 -6.86
N LEU A 219 8.91 3.88 -6.94
CA LEU A 219 8.40 4.63 -5.80
C LEU A 219 6.95 4.26 -5.48
N THR A 220 6.62 4.10 -4.20
CA THR A 220 5.22 4.11 -3.73
C THR A 220 4.91 5.49 -3.15
N ILE A 221 4.08 6.26 -3.85
CA ILE A 221 3.68 7.63 -3.51
C ILE A 221 2.18 7.64 -3.18
N ALA A 222 1.81 7.84 -1.92
CA ALA A 222 2.60 8.02 -0.73
C ALA A 222 1.95 7.33 0.49
N ASN A 223 2.61 7.38 1.64
CA ASN A 223 2.00 7.05 2.92
C ASN A 223 1.05 8.19 3.35
N THR A 224 0.48 8.07 4.54
CA THR A 224 -0.48 9.00 5.13
C THR A 224 0.17 10.34 5.53
N LEU A 225 -0.63 11.41 5.60
CA LEU A 225 -0.18 12.73 6.05
C LEU A 225 -0.20 12.79 7.59
N PRO A 226 0.92 13.07 8.25
CA PRO A 226 0.95 13.21 9.71
C PRO A 226 0.10 14.37 10.20
N ILE A 227 -0.80 14.13 11.15
CA ILE A 227 -1.61 15.15 11.81
C ILE A 227 -1.75 14.88 13.31
N LYS A 228 -2.09 15.91 14.09
CA LYS A 228 -2.55 15.75 15.48
C LYS A 228 -3.97 15.19 15.50
N GLU A 229 -4.21 14.17 16.33
CA GLU A 229 -5.53 13.58 16.55
C GLU A 229 -5.64 13.12 18.02
N PRO A 230 -6.18 13.95 18.90
CA PRO A 230 -6.22 13.68 20.34
C PRO A 230 -7.01 12.42 20.73
N ARG A 231 -7.94 11.96 19.88
CA ARG A 231 -8.73 10.75 20.12
C ARG A 231 -7.95 9.44 19.89
N ILE A 232 -6.77 9.53 19.28
CA ILE A 232 -5.86 8.40 19.15
C ILE A 232 -4.96 8.34 20.38
N SER A 233 -4.68 7.14 20.87
CA SER A 233 -3.94 6.88 22.11
C SER A 233 -2.58 7.60 22.21
N VAL A 234 -1.92 7.84 21.07
CA VAL A 234 -0.60 8.51 20.99
C VAL A 234 -0.72 10.00 20.62
N GLY A 235 -1.95 10.54 20.50
CA GLY A 235 -2.23 11.95 20.25
C GLY A 235 -1.97 12.44 18.82
N TYR A 236 -1.47 11.61 17.93
CA TYR A 236 -1.21 11.92 16.51
C TYR A 236 -1.33 10.68 15.65
N GLY A 237 -1.52 10.85 14.35
CA GLY A 237 -1.62 9.75 13.41
C GLY A 237 -1.46 10.20 11.96
N GLY A 238 -1.61 9.26 11.06
CA GLY A 238 -1.58 9.51 9.62
C GLY A 238 -2.99 9.68 9.07
N LEU A 239 -3.30 10.85 8.51
CA LEU A 239 -4.51 11.12 7.74
C LEU A 239 -4.45 10.41 6.41
N SER A 240 -5.50 9.68 6.08
CA SER A 240 -5.70 8.98 4.81
C SER A 240 -7.10 9.23 4.27
N GLY A 241 -7.33 8.82 3.02
CA GLY A 241 -8.63 8.96 2.36
C GLY A 241 -8.70 10.18 1.45
N TYR A 242 -9.93 10.55 1.08
CA TYR A 242 -10.18 11.54 0.03
C TYR A 242 -9.40 12.85 0.15
N PRO A 243 -9.21 13.44 1.35
CA PRO A 243 -8.50 14.71 1.49
C PRO A 243 -7.04 14.72 1.02
N ILE A 244 -6.36 13.57 1.03
CA ILE A 244 -4.95 13.52 0.61
C ILE A 244 -4.77 13.27 -0.88
N TYR A 245 -5.83 12.97 -1.64
CA TYR A 245 -5.75 12.68 -3.07
C TYR A 245 -5.06 13.79 -3.89
N PRO A 246 -5.42 15.09 -3.73
CA PRO A 246 -4.78 16.17 -4.48
C PRO A 246 -3.27 16.24 -4.23
N LEU A 247 -2.85 16.01 -2.98
CA LEU A 247 -1.44 16.04 -2.59
C LEU A 247 -0.65 14.90 -3.22
N VAL A 248 -1.21 13.68 -3.19
CA VAL A 248 -0.60 12.49 -3.82
C VAL A 248 -0.46 12.72 -5.33
N ARG A 249 -1.52 13.17 -5.99
CA ARG A 249 -1.51 13.47 -7.43
C ARG A 249 -0.46 14.54 -7.78
N ALA A 250 -0.40 15.61 -7.00
CA ALA A 250 0.57 16.69 -7.22
C ALA A 250 2.01 16.18 -7.04
N LEU A 251 2.26 15.36 -6.03
CA LEU A 251 3.59 14.79 -5.78
C LEU A 251 4.03 13.85 -6.91
N ILE A 252 3.15 12.98 -7.41
CA ILE A 252 3.45 12.11 -8.56
C ILE A 252 3.85 12.95 -9.78
N ARG A 253 3.07 13.97 -10.11
CA ARG A 253 3.40 14.89 -11.23
C ARG A 253 4.75 15.57 -11.01
N LYS A 254 5.00 16.05 -9.78
CA LYS A 254 6.25 16.73 -9.44
C LYS A 254 7.47 15.81 -9.59
N VAL A 255 7.38 14.57 -9.11
CA VAL A 255 8.42 13.54 -9.27
C VAL A 255 8.70 13.29 -10.76
N ARG A 256 7.67 13.20 -11.60
CA ARG A 256 7.82 13.07 -13.05
C ARG A 256 8.48 14.31 -13.68
N THR A 257 8.14 15.52 -13.24
CA THR A 257 8.79 16.75 -13.75
C THR A 257 10.26 16.87 -13.35
N TRP A 258 10.71 16.13 -12.34
CA TRP A 258 12.13 16.03 -11.98
C TRP A 258 12.88 14.97 -12.80
N GLY A 259 12.23 14.31 -13.76
CA GLY A 259 12.84 13.36 -14.68
C GLY A 259 12.82 11.91 -14.21
N PHE A 260 12.08 11.57 -13.14
CA PHE A 260 11.98 10.17 -12.69
C PHE A 260 11.34 9.29 -13.76
N GLY A 261 12.11 8.33 -14.32
CA GLY A 261 11.67 7.36 -15.32
C GLY A 261 11.13 6.07 -14.72
N GLY A 262 11.52 5.75 -13.47
CA GLY A 262 11.16 4.51 -12.79
C GLY A 262 9.65 4.36 -12.52
N PRO A 263 9.17 3.13 -12.19
CA PRO A 263 7.76 2.89 -11.92
C PRO A 263 7.26 3.56 -10.65
N ILE A 264 6.00 4.02 -10.68
CA ILE A 264 5.31 4.62 -9.54
C ILE A 264 4.02 3.85 -9.21
N ILE A 265 3.87 3.44 -7.95
CA ILE A 265 2.58 3.06 -7.38
C ILE A 265 1.98 4.30 -6.71
N GLY A 266 0.92 4.87 -7.31
CA GLY A 266 0.18 5.97 -6.71
C GLY A 266 -0.82 5.47 -5.67
N ILE A 267 -0.71 5.92 -4.41
CA ILE A 267 -1.56 5.47 -3.31
C ILE A 267 -1.99 6.62 -2.41
N GLY A 268 -3.29 6.78 -2.23
CA GLY A 268 -3.90 7.75 -1.32
C GLY A 268 -5.09 8.48 -1.91
N GLY A 269 -6.23 8.37 -1.24
CA GLY A 269 -7.43 9.13 -1.51
C GLY A 269 -8.29 8.69 -2.69
N VAL A 270 -8.03 7.53 -3.28
CA VAL A 270 -8.81 7.00 -4.40
C VAL A 270 -10.12 6.39 -3.90
N PHE A 271 -11.24 6.98 -4.33
CA PHE A 271 -12.62 6.57 -4.04
C PHE A 271 -13.49 6.46 -5.30
N HIS A 272 -13.02 6.90 -6.46
CA HIS A 272 -13.75 6.88 -7.73
C HIS A 272 -12.84 6.44 -8.88
N GLY A 273 -13.43 5.79 -9.90
CA GLY A 273 -12.68 5.29 -11.05
C GLY A 273 -11.95 6.37 -11.86
N TRP A 274 -12.54 7.59 -11.97
CA TRP A 274 -11.86 8.71 -12.62
C TRP A 274 -10.56 9.11 -11.92
N GLN A 275 -10.47 8.93 -10.58
CA GLN A 275 -9.24 9.19 -9.83
C GLN A 275 -8.14 8.19 -10.18
N VAL A 276 -8.50 6.93 -10.48
CA VAL A 276 -7.54 5.94 -11.00
C VAL A 276 -6.95 6.45 -12.31
N ALA A 277 -7.80 6.84 -13.27
CA ALA A 277 -7.34 7.37 -14.56
C ALA A 277 -6.44 8.62 -14.42
N GLU A 278 -6.82 9.54 -13.52
CA GLU A 278 -6.06 10.76 -13.28
C GLU A 278 -4.70 10.52 -12.61
N LEU A 279 -4.56 9.52 -11.72
CA LEU A 279 -3.25 9.14 -11.19
C LEU A 279 -2.37 8.52 -12.27
N LEU A 280 -2.93 7.66 -13.14
CA LEU A 280 -2.21 7.10 -14.29
C LEU A 280 -1.76 8.21 -15.24
N LYS A 281 -2.65 9.13 -15.61
CA LYS A 281 -2.29 10.33 -16.42
C LYS A 281 -1.25 11.23 -15.75
N SER A 282 -1.21 11.24 -14.43
CA SER A 282 -0.22 12.00 -13.66
C SER A 282 1.16 11.33 -13.61
N GLY A 283 1.26 10.10 -14.12
CA GLY A 283 2.51 9.36 -14.23
C GLY A 283 2.63 8.15 -13.29
N ALA A 284 1.59 7.77 -12.56
CA ALA A 284 1.56 6.48 -11.86
C ALA A 284 1.46 5.33 -12.89
N ASN A 285 2.08 4.19 -12.59
CA ASN A 285 1.96 2.96 -13.37
C ASN A 285 0.92 2.00 -12.75
N LEU A 286 0.83 2.03 -11.42
CA LEU A 286 -0.12 1.26 -10.62
C LEU A 286 -0.81 2.18 -9.61
N VAL A 287 -2.02 1.78 -9.17
CA VAL A 287 -2.82 2.55 -8.21
C VAL A 287 -3.25 1.68 -7.04
N GLY A 288 -2.81 2.04 -5.84
CA GLY A 288 -3.14 1.35 -4.60
C GLY A 288 -4.34 1.96 -3.88
N VAL A 289 -5.23 1.13 -3.35
CA VAL A 289 -6.41 1.51 -2.58
C VAL A 289 -6.30 0.95 -1.17
N VAL A 290 -6.54 1.79 -0.15
CA VAL A 290 -6.55 1.38 1.26
C VAL A 290 -7.80 1.90 1.96
N THR A 291 -7.97 3.22 2.07
CA THR A 291 -9.04 3.81 2.87
C THR A 291 -10.42 3.49 2.30
N ALA A 292 -10.63 3.55 0.98
CA ALA A 292 -11.89 3.16 0.36
C ALA A 292 -12.22 1.68 0.63
N PHE A 293 -11.20 0.80 0.61
CA PHE A 293 -11.37 -0.59 1.03
C PHE A 293 -11.80 -0.71 2.50
N ALA A 294 -11.24 0.09 3.40
CA ALA A 294 -11.62 0.09 4.82
C ALA A 294 -13.07 0.56 5.07
N PHE A 295 -13.67 1.30 4.13
CA PHE A 295 -15.07 1.72 4.18
C PHE A 295 -16.03 0.74 3.49
N GLU A 296 -15.61 0.14 2.37
CA GLU A 296 -16.50 -0.59 1.45
C GLU A 296 -16.20 -2.10 1.40
N GLY A 297 -15.03 -2.52 1.87
CA GLY A 297 -14.56 -3.90 1.73
C GLY A 297 -14.13 -4.26 0.30
N PRO A 298 -13.99 -5.56 -0.03
CA PRO A 298 -13.45 -6.03 -1.31
C PRO A 298 -14.23 -5.59 -2.55
N ILE A 299 -15.53 -5.27 -2.42
CA ILE A 299 -16.38 -4.81 -3.53
C ILE A 299 -15.88 -3.50 -4.17
N VAL A 300 -15.09 -2.73 -3.43
CA VAL A 300 -14.51 -1.47 -3.92
C VAL A 300 -13.74 -1.65 -5.22
N PHE A 301 -13.00 -2.75 -5.39
CA PHE A 301 -12.21 -2.99 -6.60
C PHE A 301 -13.10 -3.18 -7.83
N THR A 302 -14.13 -3.99 -7.70
CA THR A 302 -15.12 -4.19 -8.76
C THR A 302 -15.79 -2.88 -9.17
N ARG A 303 -16.20 -2.06 -8.19
CA ARG A 303 -16.84 -0.76 -8.44
C ARG A 303 -15.86 0.21 -9.11
N LEU A 304 -14.65 0.36 -8.57
CA LEU A 304 -13.65 1.27 -9.12
C LEU A 304 -13.22 0.88 -10.53
N LEU A 305 -13.09 -0.41 -10.83
CA LEU A 305 -12.78 -0.88 -12.18
C LEU A 305 -13.92 -0.52 -13.15
N ARG A 306 -15.18 -0.75 -12.79
CA ARG A 306 -16.32 -0.36 -13.64
C ARG A 306 -16.33 1.14 -13.93
N GLU A 307 -16.18 1.96 -12.90
CA GLU A 307 -16.12 3.42 -13.02
C GLU A 307 -14.91 3.87 -13.87
N PHE A 308 -13.74 3.23 -13.70
CA PHE A 308 -12.53 3.52 -14.46
C PHE A 308 -12.74 3.24 -15.95
N TYR A 309 -13.28 2.08 -16.32
CA TYR A 309 -13.58 1.76 -17.72
C TYR A 309 -14.63 2.68 -18.31
N ALA A 310 -15.70 2.98 -17.58
CA ALA A 310 -16.73 3.92 -18.04
C ALA A 310 -16.14 5.32 -18.28
N TYR A 311 -15.20 5.76 -17.43
CA TYR A 311 -14.53 7.03 -17.61
C TYR A 311 -13.62 7.02 -18.85
N LEU A 312 -12.85 5.94 -19.07
CA LEU A 312 -11.99 5.82 -20.25
C LEU A 312 -12.79 5.84 -21.55
N SER A 313 -13.93 5.16 -21.63
CA SER A 313 -14.80 5.16 -22.82
C SER A 313 -15.38 6.54 -23.15
N GLN A 314 -15.55 7.42 -22.17
CA GLN A 314 -16.05 8.78 -22.37
C GLN A 314 -14.97 9.75 -22.89
N ILE A 315 -13.67 9.48 -22.64
CA ILE A 315 -12.58 10.36 -23.09
C ILE A 315 -11.91 9.88 -24.38
N THR A 316 -12.27 8.70 -24.87
CA THR A 316 -11.76 8.12 -26.13
C THR A 316 -12.71 8.45 -27.31
N LEU A 317 -13.87 9.05 -27.03
CA LEU A 317 -14.82 9.62 -28.00
C LEU A 317 -14.57 11.12 -28.17
#